data_e919264d86fc484af53b03aa00e97331
#
_entry.id   e919264d86fc484af53b03aa00e97331
#
_cell.length_a   1.000
_cell.length_b   1.000
_cell.length_c   1.000
_cell.angle_alpha   90.00
_cell.angle_beta   90.00
_cell.angle_gamma   90.00
#
_symmetry.space_group_name_H-M   'P 1'
#
loop_
_entity.id
_entity.type
_entity.pdbx_description
1 polymer ?
#
loop_
_entity_poly.entity_id
_entity_poly.type
_entity_poly.pdbx_seq_one_letter_code
_entity_poly.pdbx_strand_id
1 'polypeptide(L)'
;AWNIFLYSGFVGVIALYLWMMFEARYNKFVSKVGTFAFVWRVTLTTGTGSIFAFLVAKDGYGTLMAPLFIALSLLLGTAIFYKILYWMDKGLNVPLGPEIISRFRKLLIYFIFTVFYITILSHLTSLYVTKNHGFEIFLLFSNNIYTYLFWFCQIIIGTLFPLGILYNKKLSKSSLGLLLASILVIFGGFTMLYIIIISAQAYPLDLFPGYSESSSFYDGSIATYTPSIYELMLGLGGVGISAAIYIFAIMVLDFTPRYLDDEHTLGQNYKEKPVTE
;
A
#
# COMPACT_ATOMS: atom_id res chain seq x y z
N ALA A 1 -16.15 -7.13 14.72
CA ALA A 1 -16.00 -6.38 15.99
C ALA A 1 -14.55 -6.07 16.32
N TRP A 2 -13.62 -7.03 16.21
CA TRP A 2 -12.20 -6.89 16.55
C TRP A 2 -11.51 -5.67 15.89
N ASN A 3 -11.68 -5.49 14.59
CA ASN A 3 -11.07 -4.38 13.86
C ASN A 3 -11.56 -3.00 14.30
N ILE A 4 -12.79 -2.87 14.80
CA ILE A 4 -13.30 -1.60 15.34
C ILE A 4 -12.42 -1.11 16.49
N PHE A 5 -12.03 -2.01 17.41
CA PHE A 5 -11.12 -1.67 18.51
C PHE A 5 -9.74 -1.26 18.01
N LEU A 6 -9.20 -1.96 17.01
CA LEU A 6 -7.89 -1.63 16.45
C LEU A 6 -7.89 -0.27 15.76
N TYR A 7 -8.93 0.04 14.94
CA TYR A 7 -9.04 1.33 14.27
C TYR A 7 -9.30 2.48 15.24
N SER A 8 -10.24 2.31 16.18
CA SER A 8 -10.53 3.34 17.20
C SER A 8 -9.33 3.60 18.10
N GLY A 9 -8.66 2.53 18.53
CA GLY A 9 -7.43 2.64 19.31
C GLY A 9 -6.31 3.35 18.54
N PHE A 10 -6.15 3.09 17.24
CA PHE A 10 -5.17 3.78 16.40
C PHE A 10 -5.46 5.28 16.32
N VAL A 11 -6.72 5.67 16.11
CA VAL A 11 -7.11 7.10 16.10
C VAL A 11 -6.75 7.75 17.44
N GLY A 12 -7.04 7.09 18.58
CA GLY A 12 -6.67 7.58 19.91
C GLY A 12 -5.16 7.73 20.09
N VAL A 13 -4.36 6.76 19.64
CA VAL A 13 -2.88 6.80 19.72
C VAL A 13 -2.32 7.94 18.86
N ILE A 14 -2.85 8.15 17.64
CA ILE A 14 -2.42 9.26 16.79
C ILE A 14 -2.81 10.62 17.39
N ALA A 15 -4.01 10.75 17.95
CA ALA A 15 -4.43 11.98 18.64
C ALA A 15 -3.52 12.29 19.82
N LEU A 16 -3.17 11.29 20.63
CA LEU A 16 -2.22 11.43 21.73
C LEU A 16 -0.82 11.83 21.24
N TYR A 17 -0.34 11.22 20.16
CA TYR A 17 0.95 11.52 19.55
C TYR A 17 1.01 12.98 19.08
N LEU A 18 -0.02 13.44 18.35
CA LEU A 18 -0.11 14.83 17.88
C LEU A 18 -0.18 15.81 19.07
N TRP A 19 -1.00 15.53 20.05
CA TRP A 19 -1.07 16.38 21.24
C TRP A 19 0.29 16.52 21.95
N MET A 20 1.03 15.41 22.09
CA MET A 20 2.38 15.45 22.68
C MET A 20 3.40 16.20 21.84
N MET A 21 3.24 16.22 20.51
CA MET A 21 4.11 17.01 19.62
C MET A 21 3.91 18.52 19.79
N PHE A 22 2.67 18.96 20.05
CA PHE A 22 2.36 20.39 20.23
C PHE A 22 2.65 20.90 21.63
N GLU A 23 2.78 20.03 22.63
CA GLU A 23 3.04 20.42 24.02
C GLU A 23 4.52 20.20 24.39
N ALA A 24 5.28 21.30 24.49
CA ALA A 24 6.73 21.25 24.76
C ALA A 24 7.11 20.43 25.98
N ARG A 25 6.26 20.42 27.03
CA ARG A 25 6.46 19.67 28.27
C ARG A 25 6.58 18.16 28.04
N TYR A 26 5.84 17.61 27.05
CA TYR A 26 5.79 16.17 26.75
C TYR A 26 6.71 15.75 25.60
N ASN A 27 7.44 16.68 24.99
CA ASN A 27 8.28 16.39 23.81
C ASN A 27 9.29 15.26 24.04
N LYS A 28 9.78 15.06 25.26
CA LYS A 28 10.67 13.93 25.62
C LYS A 28 10.04 12.54 25.45
N PHE A 29 8.71 12.44 25.42
CA PHE A 29 7.98 11.19 25.25
C PHE A 29 7.53 10.93 23.81
N VAL A 30 7.60 11.91 22.93
CA VAL A 30 7.14 11.82 21.52
C VAL A 30 7.74 10.61 20.80
N SER A 31 9.05 10.37 20.95
CA SER A 31 9.73 9.22 20.33
C SER A 31 9.15 7.87 20.81
N LYS A 32 8.86 7.73 22.09
CA LYS A 32 8.30 6.49 22.67
C LYS A 32 6.87 6.26 22.18
N VAL A 33 6.05 7.31 22.17
CA VAL A 33 4.67 7.23 21.69
C VAL A 33 4.64 7.00 20.18
N GLY A 34 5.57 7.59 19.43
CA GLY A 34 5.73 7.33 17.99
C GLY A 34 6.09 5.86 17.69
N THR A 35 7.00 5.27 18.48
CA THR A 35 7.32 3.83 18.36
C THR A 35 6.10 2.96 18.69
N PHE A 36 5.36 3.31 19.74
CA PHE A 36 4.11 2.62 20.08
C PHE A 36 3.06 2.74 18.98
N ALA A 37 2.88 3.93 18.39
CA ALA A 37 1.99 4.17 17.27
C ALA A 37 2.36 3.30 16.05
N PHE A 38 3.66 3.15 15.77
CA PHE A 38 4.15 2.28 14.71
C PHE A 38 3.80 0.81 14.96
N VAL A 39 4.07 0.30 16.17
CA VAL A 39 3.72 -1.09 16.57
C VAL A 39 2.21 -1.30 16.46
N TRP A 40 1.41 -0.36 16.95
CA TRP A 40 -0.05 -0.42 16.84
C TRP A 40 -0.52 -0.45 15.39
N ARG A 41 0.12 0.35 14.52
CA ARG A 41 -0.18 0.35 13.08
C ARG A 41 0.11 -1.00 12.43
N VAL A 42 1.23 -1.64 12.77
CA VAL A 42 1.57 -2.98 12.28
C VAL A 42 0.54 -3.99 12.76
N THR A 43 0.16 -3.94 14.04
CA THR A 43 -0.89 -4.81 14.62
C THR A 43 -2.23 -4.64 13.90
N LEU A 44 -2.64 -3.39 13.65
CA LEU A 44 -3.87 -3.06 12.92
C LEU A 44 -3.84 -3.63 11.49
N THR A 45 -2.73 -3.46 10.79
CA THR A 45 -2.57 -3.96 9.41
C THR A 45 -2.57 -5.49 9.38
N THR A 46 -1.92 -6.13 10.37
CA THR A 46 -1.98 -7.59 10.57
C THR A 46 -3.41 -8.04 10.80
N GLY A 47 -4.15 -7.37 11.67
CA GLY A 47 -5.57 -7.66 11.93
C GLY A 47 -6.44 -7.56 10.68
N THR A 48 -6.19 -6.55 9.84
CA THR A 48 -6.91 -6.39 8.56
C THR A 48 -6.57 -7.51 7.58
N GLY A 49 -5.30 -7.83 7.39
CA GLY A 49 -4.86 -8.94 6.53
C GLY A 49 -5.33 -10.30 7.04
N SER A 50 -5.43 -10.47 8.36
CA SER A 50 -5.90 -11.70 8.99
C SER A 50 -7.38 -11.99 8.72
N ILE A 51 -8.21 -10.98 8.42
CA ILE A 51 -9.59 -11.22 7.98
C ILE A 51 -9.58 -12.13 6.74
N PHE A 52 -8.75 -11.79 5.75
CA PHE A 52 -8.62 -12.58 4.53
C PHE A 52 -7.90 -13.91 4.79
N ALA A 53 -6.94 -13.93 5.73
CA ALA A 53 -6.22 -15.16 6.09
C ALA A 53 -7.12 -16.22 6.74
N PHE A 54 -8.11 -15.79 7.52
CA PHE A 54 -9.02 -16.69 8.25
C PHE A 54 -10.36 -16.94 7.54
N LEU A 55 -10.61 -16.29 6.42
CA LEU A 55 -11.85 -16.46 5.66
C LEU A 55 -11.80 -17.76 4.83
N VAL A 56 -12.07 -18.87 5.48
CA VAL A 56 -12.05 -20.22 4.85
C VAL A 56 -13.18 -20.44 3.85
N ALA A 57 -14.25 -19.62 3.94
CA ALA A 57 -15.42 -19.73 3.09
C ALA A 57 -15.21 -19.26 1.64
N LYS A 58 -14.08 -18.61 1.34
CA LYS A 58 -13.76 -18.13 -0.01
C LYS A 58 -12.40 -18.66 -0.44
N ASP A 59 -12.36 -19.18 -1.67
CA ASP A 59 -11.13 -19.60 -2.31
C ASP A 59 -10.26 -18.38 -2.68
N GLY A 60 -8.95 -18.60 -2.80
CA GLY A 60 -7.99 -17.53 -3.12
C GLY A 60 -7.48 -16.75 -1.91
N TYR A 61 -7.99 -17.00 -0.70
CA TYR A 61 -7.46 -16.43 0.53
C TYR A 61 -6.59 -17.46 1.27
N GLY A 62 -5.58 -16.95 1.99
CA GLY A 62 -4.66 -17.83 2.73
C GLY A 62 -3.83 -17.08 3.75
N THR A 63 -3.06 -17.82 4.54
CA THR A 63 -2.27 -17.30 5.67
C THR A 63 -1.26 -16.22 5.26
N LEU A 64 -0.79 -16.22 4.00
CA LEU A 64 0.14 -15.23 3.47
C LEU A 64 -0.50 -13.84 3.26
N MET A 65 -1.84 -13.71 3.36
CA MET A 65 -2.50 -12.42 3.25
C MET A 65 -2.11 -11.45 4.37
N ALA A 66 -1.89 -11.93 5.60
CA ALA A 66 -1.48 -11.08 6.71
C ALA A 66 -0.12 -10.40 6.47
N PRO A 67 0.99 -11.13 6.20
CA PRO A 67 2.28 -10.51 5.87
C PRO A 67 2.24 -9.72 4.55
N LEU A 68 1.43 -10.12 3.57
CA LEU A 68 1.26 -9.39 2.32
C LEU A 68 0.67 -8.00 2.57
N PHE A 69 -0.37 -7.88 3.41
CA PHE A 69 -0.97 -6.59 3.76
C PHE A 69 -0.01 -5.68 4.52
N ILE A 70 0.86 -6.23 5.38
CA ILE A 70 1.92 -5.45 6.04
C ILE A 70 2.90 -4.89 5.00
N ALA A 71 3.43 -5.75 4.13
CA ALA A 71 4.38 -5.35 3.09
C ALA A 71 3.76 -4.33 2.12
N LEU A 72 2.52 -4.56 1.70
CA LEU A 72 1.77 -3.64 0.83
C LEU A 72 1.51 -2.29 1.51
N SER A 73 1.17 -2.29 2.80
CA SER A 73 0.99 -1.05 3.58
C SER A 73 2.27 -0.23 3.67
N LEU A 74 3.42 -0.87 3.87
CA LEU A 74 4.73 -0.21 3.88
C LEU A 74 5.08 0.34 2.50
N LEU A 75 4.83 -0.41 1.45
CA LEU A 75 5.06 0.00 0.07
C LEU A 75 4.21 1.22 -0.31
N LEU A 76 2.89 1.13 -0.12
CA LEU A 76 1.95 2.22 -0.43
C LEU A 76 2.20 3.45 0.44
N GLY A 77 2.46 3.24 1.74
CA GLY A 77 2.78 4.32 2.67
C GLY A 77 4.03 5.08 2.25
N THR A 78 5.10 4.37 1.86
CA THR A 78 6.33 4.98 1.36
C THR A 78 6.09 5.76 0.06
N ALA A 79 5.33 5.21 -0.88
CA ALA A 79 5.02 5.84 -2.16
C ALA A 79 4.16 7.12 -1.97
N ILE A 80 3.13 7.06 -1.12
CA ILE A 80 2.26 8.21 -0.81
C ILE A 80 3.06 9.30 -0.08
N PHE A 81 3.87 8.91 0.91
CA PHE A 81 4.68 9.87 1.67
C PHE A 81 5.70 10.57 0.79
N TYR A 82 6.37 9.85 -0.13
CA TYR A 82 7.26 10.49 -1.10
C TYR A 82 6.52 11.50 -2.00
N LYS A 83 5.30 11.16 -2.44
CA LYS A 83 4.47 12.09 -3.23
C LYS A 83 4.16 13.39 -2.44
N ILE A 84 3.90 13.29 -1.15
CA ILE A 84 3.69 14.45 -0.27
C ILE A 84 4.98 15.30 -0.21
N LEU A 85 6.14 14.68 0.03
CA LEU A 85 7.43 15.39 0.05
C LEU A 85 7.74 16.08 -1.28
N TYR A 86 7.45 15.42 -2.39
CA TYR A 86 7.61 16.02 -3.73
C TYR A 86 6.75 17.28 -3.91
N TRP A 87 5.52 17.24 -3.41
CA TRP A 87 4.62 18.40 -3.46
C TRP A 87 5.12 19.55 -2.57
N MET A 88 5.74 19.23 -1.43
CA MET A 88 6.37 20.24 -0.58
C MET A 88 7.58 20.89 -1.26
N ASP A 89 8.43 20.10 -1.94
CA ASP A 89 9.56 20.59 -2.73
C ASP A 89 9.11 21.60 -3.78
N LYS A 90 8.04 21.29 -4.53
CA LYS A 90 7.56 22.13 -5.64
C LYS A 90 6.59 23.23 -5.21
N GLY A 91 5.74 22.95 -4.23
CA GLY A 91 4.66 23.86 -3.81
C GLY A 91 5.10 24.85 -2.73
N LEU A 92 5.96 24.44 -1.80
CA LEU A 92 6.41 25.26 -0.68
C LEU A 92 7.88 25.71 -0.81
N ASN A 93 8.54 25.38 -1.92
CA ASN A 93 9.96 25.68 -2.18
C ASN A 93 10.90 25.14 -1.08
N VAL A 94 10.62 23.95 -0.58
CA VAL A 94 11.46 23.25 0.40
C VAL A 94 12.28 22.19 -0.35
N PRO A 95 13.52 22.47 -0.77
CA PRO A 95 14.28 21.60 -1.66
C PRO A 95 14.57 20.24 -1.02
N LEU A 96 14.31 19.16 -1.77
CA LEU A 96 14.61 17.78 -1.36
C LEU A 96 16.09 17.48 -1.59
N GLY A 97 16.79 17.08 -0.53
CA GLY A 97 18.17 16.60 -0.59
C GLY A 97 18.31 15.30 -1.40
N PRO A 98 19.41 15.13 -2.16
CA PRO A 98 19.68 13.90 -2.93
C PRO A 98 19.76 12.64 -2.06
N GLU A 99 20.17 12.76 -0.81
CA GLU A 99 20.20 11.63 0.12
C GLU A 99 18.80 11.14 0.48
N ILE A 100 17.83 12.04 0.68
CA ILE A 100 16.43 11.68 0.92
C ILE A 100 15.88 10.92 -0.29
N ILE A 101 16.10 11.42 -1.50
CA ILE A 101 15.70 10.74 -2.75
C ILE A 101 16.31 9.34 -2.82
N SER A 102 17.61 9.19 -2.49
CA SER A 102 18.32 7.92 -2.49
C SER A 102 17.72 6.93 -1.48
N ARG A 103 17.38 7.39 -0.26
CA ARG A 103 16.76 6.56 0.78
C ARG A 103 15.38 6.07 0.37
N PHE A 104 14.52 6.95 -0.14
CA PHE A 104 13.18 6.56 -0.62
C PHE A 104 13.26 5.60 -1.79
N ARG A 105 14.20 5.80 -2.72
CA ARG A 105 14.46 4.87 -3.81
C ARG A 105 14.78 3.47 -3.30
N LYS A 106 15.71 3.35 -2.35
CA LYS A 106 16.08 2.05 -1.76
C LYS A 106 14.89 1.39 -1.06
N LEU A 107 14.15 2.15 -0.25
CA LEU A 107 12.97 1.65 0.45
C LEU A 107 11.90 1.14 -0.51
N LEU A 108 11.60 1.88 -1.58
CA LEU A 108 10.65 1.45 -2.60
C LEU A 108 11.10 0.17 -3.27
N ILE A 109 12.37 0.05 -3.66
CA ILE A 109 12.93 -1.17 -4.26
C ILE A 109 12.74 -2.36 -3.31
N TYR A 110 13.14 -2.23 -2.03
CA TYR A 110 12.99 -3.31 -1.05
C TYR A 110 11.54 -3.73 -0.87
N PHE A 111 10.63 -2.77 -0.72
CA PHE A 111 9.22 -3.09 -0.51
C PHE A 111 8.55 -3.66 -1.75
N ILE A 112 8.88 -3.19 -2.96
CA ILE A 112 8.39 -3.79 -4.21
C ILE A 112 8.81 -5.26 -4.29
N PHE A 113 10.09 -5.57 -4.04
CA PHE A 113 10.56 -6.96 -4.03
C PHE A 113 9.88 -7.81 -2.96
N THR A 114 9.69 -7.26 -1.77
CA THR A 114 9.01 -7.98 -0.67
C THR A 114 7.57 -8.31 -1.04
N VAL A 115 6.80 -7.33 -1.55
CA VAL A 115 5.42 -7.57 -2.01
C VAL A 115 5.39 -8.57 -3.15
N PHE A 116 6.26 -8.42 -4.13
CA PHE A 116 6.33 -9.32 -5.29
C PHE A 116 6.67 -10.76 -4.87
N TYR A 117 7.65 -10.94 -3.97
CA TYR A 117 8.03 -12.24 -3.44
C TYR A 117 6.87 -12.93 -2.71
N ILE A 118 6.20 -12.21 -1.79
CA ILE A 118 5.06 -12.77 -1.05
C ILE A 118 3.90 -13.08 -2.01
N THR A 119 3.67 -12.26 -3.04
CA THR A 119 2.66 -12.50 -4.07
C THR A 119 2.96 -13.80 -4.82
N ILE A 120 4.19 -14.01 -5.28
CA ILE A 120 4.58 -15.26 -5.95
C ILE A 120 4.36 -16.46 -5.02
N LEU A 121 4.81 -16.38 -3.77
CA LEU A 121 4.63 -17.48 -2.81
C LEU A 121 3.15 -17.76 -2.55
N SER A 122 2.30 -16.73 -2.47
CA SER A 122 0.86 -16.90 -2.27
C SER A 122 0.23 -17.67 -3.42
N HIS A 123 0.50 -17.28 -4.66
CA HIS A 123 -0.05 -17.97 -5.84
C HIS A 123 0.53 -19.38 -6.01
N LEU A 124 1.83 -19.61 -5.76
CA LEU A 124 2.42 -20.94 -5.79
C LEU A 124 1.80 -21.86 -4.73
N THR A 125 1.57 -21.36 -3.52
CA THR A 125 0.91 -22.12 -2.44
C THR A 125 -0.52 -22.46 -2.83
N SER A 126 -1.27 -21.50 -3.37
CA SER A 126 -2.66 -21.72 -3.80
C SER A 126 -2.76 -22.68 -4.98
N LEU A 127 -1.81 -22.65 -5.92
CA LEU A 127 -1.73 -23.63 -7.01
C LEU A 127 -1.44 -25.06 -6.51
N TYR A 128 -0.66 -25.18 -5.44
CA TYR A 128 -0.36 -26.50 -4.84
C TYR A 128 -1.57 -27.07 -4.06
N VAL A 129 -2.37 -26.20 -3.43
CA VAL A 129 -3.54 -26.62 -2.65
C VAL A 129 -4.71 -26.90 -3.58
N THR A 130 -5.11 -28.18 -3.68
CA THR A 130 -6.16 -28.63 -4.61
C THR A 130 -7.46 -27.83 -4.50
N LYS A 131 -7.86 -27.43 -3.30
CA LYS A 131 -9.06 -26.62 -3.08
C LYS A 131 -9.01 -25.27 -3.81
N ASN A 132 -7.85 -24.61 -3.82
CA ASN A 132 -7.70 -23.27 -4.41
C ASN A 132 -7.31 -23.31 -5.89
N HIS A 133 -7.04 -24.50 -6.45
CA HIS A 133 -6.52 -24.66 -7.81
C HIS A 133 -7.46 -24.07 -8.87
N GLY A 134 -8.76 -24.28 -8.74
CA GLY A 134 -9.77 -23.73 -9.66
C GLY A 134 -9.79 -22.19 -9.66
N PHE A 135 -9.73 -21.58 -8.49
CA PHE A 135 -9.63 -20.12 -8.38
C PHE A 135 -8.34 -19.56 -8.98
N GLU A 136 -7.20 -20.23 -8.77
CA GLU A 136 -5.92 -19.79 -9.33
C GLU A 136 -5.89 -19.88 -10.87
N ILE A 137 -6.47 -20.94 -11.45
CA ILE A 137 -6.64 -21.03 -12.91
C ILE A 137 -7.54 -19.90 -13.42
N PHE A 138 -8.64 -19.62 -12.73
CA PHE A 138 -9.53 -18.50 -13.04
C PHE A 138 -8.80 -17.16 -13.02
N LEU A 139 -7.97 -16.90 -12.01
CA LEU A 139 -7.25 -15.65 -11.88
C LEU A 139 -6.08 -15.51 -12.85
N LEU A 140 -5.28 -16.56 -13.03
CA LEU A 140 -4.03 -16.48 -13.78
C LEU A 140 -4.16 -16.78 -15.26
N PHE A 141 -5.11 -17.64 -15.67
CA PHE A 141 -5.12 -18.23 -17.02
C PHE A 141 -6.47 -18.15 -17.77
N SER A 142 -7.57 -17.78 -17.13
CA SER A 142 -8.91 -17.87 -17.74
C SER A 142 -9.29 -16.76 -18.73
N ASN A 143 -8.35 -15.90 -19.11
CA ASN A 143 -8.57 -14.84 -20.11
C ASN A 143 -9.75 -13.89 -19.76
N ASN A 144 -9.97 -13.65 -18.47
CA ASN A 144 -10.98 -12.75 -17.94
C ASN A 144 -10.38 -11.40 -17.55
N ILE A 145 -11.23 -10.44 -17.14
CA ILE A 145 -10.77 -9.09 -16.74
C ILE A 145 -9.77 -9.13 -15.57
N TYR A 146 -9.94 -10.07 -14.63
CA TYR A 146 -9.05 -10.20 -13.46
C TYR A 146 -7.67 -10.70 -13.86
N THR A 147 -7.58 -11.61 -14.84
CA THR A 147 -6.32 -12.08 -15.43
C THR A 147 -5.54 -10.92 -16.08
N TYR A 148 -6.23 -10.07 -16.85
CA TYR A 148 -5.60 -8.89 -17.44
C TYR A 148 -5.17 -7.87 -16.39
N LEU A 149 -6.00 -7.60 -15.38
CA LEU A 149 -5.64 -6.72 -14.28
C LEU A 149 -4.43 -7.23 -13.51
N PHE A 150 -4.35 -8.55 -13.25
CA PHE A 150 -3.22 -9.16 -12.59
C PHE A 150 -1.93 -8.99 -13.39
N TRP A 151 -1.90 -9.48 -14.63
CA TRP A 151 -0.66 -9.47 -15.41
C TRP A 151 -0.25 -8.08 -15.87
N PHE A 152 -1.16 -7.29 -16.44
CA PHE A 152 -0.81 -5.97 -16.99
C PHE A 152 -0.75 -4.89 -15.92
N CYS A 153 -1.80 -4.73 -15.12
CA CYS A 153 -1.87 -3.60 -14.20
C CYS A 153 -1.03 -3.84 -12.94
N GLN A 154 -1.11 -5.01 -12.33
CA GLN A 154 -0.37 -5.28 -11.09
C GLN A 154 1.08 -5.65 -11.37
N ILE A 155 1.36 -6.64 -12.25
CA ILE A 155 2.73 -7.14 -12.46
C ILE A 155 3.52 -6.19 -13.36
N ILE A 156 3.03 -5.88 -14.56
CA ILE A 156 3.81 -5.06 -15.51
C ILE A 156 3.84 -3.61 -15.02
N ILE A 157 2.70 -2.95 -14.88
CA ILE A 157 2.61 -1.52 -14.59
C ILE A 157 2.95 -1.22 -13.12
N GLY A 158 2.45 -2.04 -12.19
CA GLY A 158 2.61 -1.78 -10.75
C GLY A 158 3.92 -2.29 -10.15
N THR A 159 4.61 -3.22 -10.80
CA THR A 159 5.83 -3.86 -10.26
C THR A 159 7.03 -3.67 -11.18
N LEU A 160 6.98 -4.16 -12.43
CA LEU A 160 8.15 -4.18 -13.32
C LEU A 160 8.53 -2.78 -13.83
N PHE A 161 7.55 -1.96 -14.25
CA PHE A 161 7.86 -0.60 -14.70
C PHE A 161 8.46 0.28 -13.60
N PRO A 162 7.93 0.34 -12.36
CA PRO A 162 8.57 1.07 -11.27
C PRO A 162 9.99 0.59 -11.01
N LEU A 163 10.23 -0.72 -10.99
CA LEU A 163 11.59 -1.25 -10.84
C LEU A 163 12.50 -0.79 -11.98
N GLY A 164 12.04 -0.83 -13.21
CA GLY A 164 12.79 -0.33 -14.38
C GLY A 164 13.18 1.15 -14.23
N ILE A 165 12.27 2.01 -13.74
CA ILE A 165 12.55 3.42 -13.45
C ILE A 165 13.57 3.56 -12.34
N LEU A 166 13.39 2.82 -11.24
CA LEU A 166 14.24 2.89 -10.05
C LEU A 166 15.66 2.35 -10.27
N TYR A 167 15.86 1.41 -11.20
CA TYR A 167 17.19 0.92 -11.59
C TYR A 167 17.85 1.74 -12.70
N ASN A 168 17.10 2.57 -13.41
CA ASN A 168 17.67 3.44 -14.44
C ASN A 168 18.54 4.52 -13.83
N LYS A 169 19.83 4.60 -14.21
CA LYS A 169 20.82 5.51 -13.63
C LYS A 169 20.46 7.00 -13.72
N LYS A 170 19.71 7.41 -14.76
CA LYS A 170 19.29 8.80 -14.97
C LYS A 170 17.99 9.10 -14.24
N LEU A 171 16.97 8.27 -14.42
CA LEU A 171 15.65 8.49 -13.85
C LEU A 171 15.63 8.31 -12.32
N SER A 172 16.40 7.38 -11.80
CA SER A 172 16.44 7.08 -10.37
C SER A 172 17.07 8.17 -9.49
N LYS A 173 17.84 9.08 -10.07
CA LYS A 173 18.43 10.23 -9.37
C LYS A 173 17.52 11.46 -9.43
N SER A 174 16.50 11.43 -10.28
CA SER A 174 15.56 12.53 -10.47
C SER A 174 14.37 12.40 -9.51
N SER A 175 13.99 13.48 -8.86
CA SER A 175 12.79 13.55 -8.02
C SER A 175 11.52 13.22 -8.82
N LEU A 176 11.46 13.62 -10.09
CA LEU A 176 10.35 13.27 -10.99
C LEU A 176 10.31 11.77 -11.31
N GLY A 177 11.46 11.14 -11.56
CA GLY A 177 11.52 9.70 -11.81
C GLY A 177 11.01 8.88 -10.65
N LEU A 178 11.38 9.26 -9.42
CA LEU A 178 10.89 8.62 -8.21
C LEU A 178 9.39 8.88 -7.98
N LEU A 179 8.89 10.07 -8.33
CA LEU A 179 7.46 10.37 -8.31
C LEU A 179 6.66 9.46 -9.27
N LEU A 180 7.14 9.32 -10.51
CA LEU A 180 6.50 8.45 -11.50
C LEU A 180 6.48 7.00 -11.02
N ALA A 181 7.59 6.49 -10.49
CA ALA A 181 7.63 5.16 -9.89
C ALA A 181 6.62 5.02 -8.74
N SER A 182 6.52 6.02 -7.85
CA SER A 182 5.57 6.03 -6.74
C SER A 182 4.11 6.01 -7.21
N ILE A 183 3.77 6.75 -8.26
CA ILE A 183 2.42 6.76 -8.83
C ILE A 183 2.06 5.38 -9.41
N LEU A 184 2.97 4.76 -10.15
CA LEU A 184 2.77 3.43 -10.72
C LEU A 184 2.61 2.36 -9.63
N VAL A 185 3.40 2.44 -8.57
CA VAL A 185 3.29 1.58 -7.38
C VAL A 185 1.93 1.74 -6.70
N ILE A 186 1.45 2.96 -6.52
CA ILE A 186 0.13 3.24 -5.93
C ILE A 186 -0.96 2.62 -6.81
N PHE A 187 -0.90 2.82 -8.13
CA PHE A 187 -1.85 2.24 -9.06
C PHE A 187 -1.84 0.70 -9.01
N GLY A 188 -0.66 0.08 -9.06
CA GLY A 188 -0.51 -1.38 -8.95
C GLY A 188 -1.01 -1.94 -7.63
N GLY A 189 -0.77 -1.25 -6.52
CA GLY A 189 -1.25 -1.64 -5.20
C GLY A 189 -2.77 -1.56 -5.07
N PHE A 190 -3.41 -0.53 -5.62
CA PHE A 190 -4.88 -0.46 -5.69
C PHE A 190 -5.46 -1.57 -6.58
N THR A 191 -4.83 -1.85 -7.72
CA THR A 191 -5.24 -2.97 -8.58
C THR A 191 -5.13 -4.31 -7.85
N MET A 192 -4.05 -4.51 -7.09
CA MET A 192 -3.87 -5.71 -6.28
C MET A 192 -4.98 -5.87 -5.23
N LEU A 193 -5.32 -4.80 -4.51
CA LEU A 193 -6.42 -4.82 -3.54
C LEU A 193 -7.77 -5.11 -4.22
N TYR A 194 -8.01 -4.52 -5.38
CA TYR A 194 -9.21 -4.79 -6.17
C TYR A 194 -9.30 -6.27 -6.57
N ILE A 195 -8.21 -6.84 -7.07
CA ILE A 195 -8.16 -8.27 -7.42
C ILE A 195 -8.42 -9.13 -6.19
N ILE A 196 -7.74 -8.90 -5.07
CA ILE A 196 -7.92 -9.68 -3.84
C ILE A 196 -9.39 -9.66 -3.40
N ILE A 197 -10.04 -8.49 -3.42
CA ILE A 197 -11.40 -8.35 -2.89
C ILE A 197 -12.44 -8.85 -3.90
N ILE A 198 -12.37 -8.41 -5.14
CA ILE A 198 -13.46 -8.62 -6.11
C ILE A 198 -13.35 -9.97 -6.82
N SER A 199 -12.14 -10.42 -7.21
CA SER A 199 -12.02 -11.69 -7.94
C SER A 199 -12.42 -12.89 -7.07
N ALA A 200 -12.06 -12.87 -5.78
CA ALA A 200 -12.47 -13.93 -4.85
C ALA A 200 -13.98 -13.92 -4.54
N GLN A 201 -14.64 -12.76 -4.68
CA GLN A 201 -16.11 -12.69 -4.56
C GLN A 201 -16.81 -13.08 -5.85
N ALA A 202 -16.19 -12.83 -7.01
CA ALA A 202 -16.74 -13.18 -8.32
C ALA A 202 -16.65 -14.68 -8.61
N TYR A 203 -15.68 -15.37 -8.02
CA TYR A 203 -15.52 -16.81 -8.18
C TYR A 203 -16.56 -17.56 -7.31
N PRO A 204 -17.30 -18.55 -7.88
CA PRO A 204 -18.32 -19.29 -7.16
C PRO A 204 -17.69 -20.12 -6.04
N LEU A 205 -18.44 -20.35 -4.97
CA LEU A 205 -18.06 -21.26 -3.90
C LEU A 205 -18.25 -22.72 -4.37
N ASP A 206 -17.24 -23.54 -4.14
CA ASP A 206 -17.35 -24.99 -4.26
C ASP A 206 -17.74 -25.58 -2.90
N LEU A 207 -19.05 -25.60 -2.61
CA LEU A 207 -19.58 -26.10 -1.33
C LEU A 207 -19.53 -27.63 -1.25
N PHE A 208 -19.76 -28.32 -2.37
CA PHE A 208 -19.71 -29.79 -2.47
C PHE A 208 -18.85 -30.21 -3.67
N PRO A 209 -17.59 -30.60 -3.43
CA PRO A 209 -16.70 -31.02 -4.50
C PRO A 209 -17.32 -32.08 -5.42
N GLY A 210 -17.35 -31.81 -6.72
CA GLY A 210 -17.93 -32.72 -7.73
C GLY A 210 -19.41 -32.55 -8.01
N TYR A 211 -20.10 -31.61 -7.37
CA TYR A 211 -21.49 -31.25 -7.66
C TYR A 211 -21.55 -29.81 -8.17
N SER A 212 -22.33 -29.60 -9.24
CA SER A 212 -22.66 -28.24 -9.68
C SER A 212 -23.89 -27.75 -8.92
N GLU A 213 -23.72 -26.73 -8.10
CA GLU A 213 -24.83 -26.08 -7.44
C GLU A 213 -25.31 -24.90 -8.27
N SER A 214 -26.62 -24.82 -8.50
CA SER A 214 -27.23 -23.63 -9.09
C SER A 214 -28.48 -23.27 -8.32
N SER A 215 -28.59 -22.02 -7.90
CA SER A 215 -29.80 -21.46 -7.34
C SER A 215 -30.33 -20.32 -8.21
N SER A 216 -31.54 -19.87 -7.92
CA SER A 216 -32.10 -18.65 -8.54
C SER A 216 -31.30 -17.38 -8.23
N PHE A 217 -30.32 -17.46 -7.32
CA PHE A 217 -29.41 -16.37 -6.96
C PHE A 217 -28.04 -16.46 -7.67
N TYR A 218 -27.88 -17.35 -8.64
CA TYR A 218 -26.65 -17.54 -9.44
C TYR A 218 -25.39 -17.93 -8.64
N ASP A 219 -25.55 -18.62 -7.50
CA ASP A 219 -24.46 -18.95 -6.59
C ASP A 219 -23.37 -19.83 -7.20
N GLY A 220 -23.70 -20.67 -8.18
CA GLY A 220 -22.77 -21.58 -8.89
C GLY A 220 -22.13 -20.99 -10.15
N SER A 221 -22.37 -19.71 -10.47
CA SER A 221 -21.80 -19.06 -11.65
C SER A 221 -20.79 -17.98 -11.31
N ILE A 222 -19.87 -17.69 -12.23
CA ILE A 222 -18.93 -16.58 -12.10
C ILE A 222 -19.74 -15.28 -12.15
N ALA A 223 -19.68 -14.50 -11.05
CA ALA A 223 -20.36 -13.23 -10.97
C ALA A 223 -19.63 -12.15 -11.78
N THR A 224 -20.40 -11.33 -12.50
CA THR A 224 -19.87 -10.15 -13.19
C THR A 224 -20.10 -8.92 -12.31
N TYR A 225 -19.03 -8.21 -11.96
CA TYR A 225 -19.11 -6.97 -11.22
C TYR A 225 -18.58 -5.81 -12.07
N THR A 226 -19.40 -4.79 -12.20
CA THR A 226 -19.03 -3.51 -12.82
C THR A 226 -19.29 -2.41 -11.79
N PRO A 227 -18.24 -1.67 -11.35
CA PRO A 227 -18.45 -0.61 -10.37
C PRO A 227 -19.33 0.48 -10.93
N SER A 228 -20.33 0.89 -10.14
CA SER A 228 -21.20 2.01 -10.48
C SER A 228 -20.45 3.34 -10.36
N ILE A 229 -20.96 4.37 -11.06
CA ILE A 229 -20.40 5.72 -10.96
C ILE A 229 -20.45 6.25 -9.51
N TYR A 230 -21.47 5.87 -8.74
CA TYR A 230 -21.61 6.28 -7.34
C TYR A 230 -20.55 5.66 -6.44
N GLU A 231 -20.17 4.40 -6.65
CA GLU A 231 -19.09 3.73 -5.93
C GLU A 231 -17.73 4.35 -6.24
N LEU A 232 -17.47 4.69 -7.52
CA LEU A 232 -16.27 5.42 -7.92
C LEU A 232 -16.21 6.81 -7.29
N MET A 233 -17.32 7.55 -7.28
CA MET A 233 -17.40 8.86 -6.65
C MET A 233 -17.23 8.78 -5.13
N LEU A 234 -17.73 7.73 -4.47
CA LEU A 234 -17.53 7.52 -3.04
C LEU A 234 -16.05 7.30 -2.73
N GLY A 235 -15.38 6.47 -3.53
CA GLY A 235 -13.92 6.23 -3.38
C GLY A 235 -13.10 7.52 -3.59
N LEU A 236 -13.39 8.27 -4.65
CA LEU A 236 -12.75 9.57 -4.93
C LEU A 236 -13.06 10.60 -3.84
N GLY A 237 -14.28 10.60 -3.31
CA GLY A 237 -14.68 11.46 -2.20
C GLY A 237 -13.86 11.21 -0.95
N GLY A 238 -13.57 9.95 -0.60
CA GLY A 238 -12.68 9.60 0.52
C GLY A 238 -11.26 10.14 0.33
N VAL A 239 -10.71 10.02 -0.87
CA VAL A 239 -9.39 10.62 -1.21
C VAL A 239 -9.46 12.15 -1.12
N GLY A 240 -10.53 12.77 -1.62
CA GLY A 240 -10.74 14.22 -1.59
C GLY A 240 -10.83 14.77 -0.16
N ILE A 241 -11.59 14.10 0.72
CA ILE A 241 -11.68 14.47 2.14
C ILE A 241 -10.32 14.36 2.83
N SER A 242 -9.59 13.28 2.59
CA SER A 242 -8.24 13.10 3.17
C SER A 242 -7.28 14.20 2.71
N ALA A 243 -7.32 14.58 1.44
CA ALA A 243 -6.51 15.69 0.89
C ALA A 243 -6.94 17.04 1.50
N ALA A 244 -8.25 17.28 1.64
CA ALA A 244 -8.76 18.52 2.24
C ALA A 244 -8.33 18.66 3.71
N ILE A 245 -8.42 17.59 4.50
CA ILE A 245 -7.95 17.56 5.89
C ILE A 245 -6.45 17.85 5.96
N TYR A 246 -5.65 17.24 5.07
CA TYR A 246 -4.20 17.47 5.01
C TYR A 246 -3.86 18.93 4.67
N ILE A 247 -4.51 19.51 3.64
CA ILE A 247 -4.32 20.91 3.26
C ILE A 247 -4.73 21.84 4.40
N PHE A 248 -5.89 21.61 5.00
CA PHE A 248 -6.35 22.39 6.14
C PHE A 248 -5.36 22.32 7.32
N ALA A 249 -4.85 21.13 7.61
CA ALA A 249 -3.87 20.94 8.68
C ALA A 249 -2.57 21.74 8.41
N ILE A 250 -2.07 21.77 7.17
CA ILE A 250 -0.88 22.58 6.80
C ILE A 250 -1.17 24.08 6.94
N MET A 251 -2.38 24.53 6.63
CA MET A 251 -2.74 25.95 6.71
C MET A 251 -2.88 26.45 8.15
N VAL A 252 -3.31 25.58 9.06
CA VAL A 252 -3.60 25.95 10.45
C VAL A 252 -2.44 25.62 11.39
N LEU A 253 -1.71 24.53 11.12
CA LEU A 253 -0.65 24.02 11.97
C LEU A 253 0.70 24.19 11.28
N ASP A 254 1.64 24.90 11.93
CA ASP A 254 3.02 25.08 11.43
C ASP A 254 3.87 23.82 11.76
N PHE A 255 3.52 22.67 11.16
CA PHE A 255 4.25 21.41 11.34
C PHE A 255 5.06 20.99 10.12
N THR A 256 5.00 21.76 9.04
CA THR A 256 5.77 21.46 7.84
C THR A 256 7.25 21.71 8.08
N PRO A 257 8.14 20.79 7.66
CA PRO A 257 9.58 21.02 7.77
C PRO A 257 9.97 22.22 6.90
N ARG A 258 10.80 23.09 7.46
CA ARG A 258 11.31 24.28 6.74
C ARG A 258 12.48 23.95 5.81
N TYR A 259 13.18 22.85 6.11
CA TYR A 259 14.36 22.39 5.39
C TYR A 259 14.31 20.88 5.21
N LEU A 260 14.57 20.40 4.00
CA LEU A 260 14.67 18.99 3.63
C LEU A 260 15.96 18.72 2.85
N ASP A 261 16.92 19.66 2.89
CA ASP A 261 18.25 19.50 2.34
C ASP A 261 19.13 18.57 3.22
N ASP A 262 20.20 18.06 2.63
CA ASP A 262 21.07 17.10 3.32
C ASP A 262 21.82 17.74 4.49
N GLU A 263 22.13 19.04 4.42
CA GLU A 263 22.86 19.77 5.45
C GLU A 263 22.06 19.84 6.76
N HIS A 264 20.78 20.12 6.68
CA HIS A 264 19.89 20.26 7.85
C HIS A 264 19.33 18.92 8.34
N THR A 265 19.14 17.93 7.45
CA THR A 265 18.54 16.63 7.79
C THR A 265 19.56 15.63 8.34
N LEU A 266 20.83 15.72 7.95
CA LEU A 266 21.90 14.78 8.37
C LEU A 266 22.79 15.33 9.49
N GLY A 267 22.59 16.61 9.89
CA GLY A 267 23.36 17.30 10.89
C GLY A 267 24.72 17.82 10.37
N GLN A 268 25.31 18.77 11.10
CA GLN A 268 26.55 19.46 10.72
C GLN A 268 27.80 18.57 10.57
N ASN A 269 27.71 17.28 10.88
CA ASN A 269 28.81 16.31 10.75
C ASN A 269 28.77 15.47 9.47
N TYR A 270 27.85 15.76 8.54
CA TYR A 270 27.82 15.08 7.25
C TYR A 270 28.96 15.58 6.37
N LYS A 271 30.07 14.83 6.34
CA LYS A 271 31.11 15.02 5.32
C LYS A 271 30.59 14.41 4.02
N GLU A 272 30.44 15.25 2.98
CA GLU A 272 30.15 14.80 1.62
C GLU A 272 31.08 13.63 1.26
N LYS A 273 30.51 12.44 1.06
CA LYS A 273 31.23 11.36 0.41
C LYS A 273 31.50 11.80 -1.03
N PRO A 274 32.74 11.80 -1.51
CA PRO A 274 33.03 12.11 -2.89
C PRO A 274 32.18 11.22 -3.79
N VAL A 275 31.47 11.83 -4.74
CA VAL A 275 30.73 11.13 -5.79
C VAL A 275 31.78 10.41 -6.62
N THR A 276 31.99 9.14 -6.34
CA THR A 276 32.76 8.27 -7.23
C THR A 276 31.94 8.11 -8.52
N GLU A 277 32.48 8.61 -9.63
CA GLU A 277 31.99 8.53 -10.99
C GLU A 277 31.64 7.10 -11.47
#